data_c24ae3d83bcd49a57bbec78f4db61832
#
_entry.id   c24ae3d83bcd49a57bbec78f4db61832
#
_cell.length_a   1.000
_cell.length_b   1.000
_cell.length_c   1.000
_cell.angle_alpha   90.00
_cell.angle_beta   90.00
_cell.angle_gamma   90.00
#
_symmetry.space_group_name_H-M   'P 1'
#
loop_
_entity.id
_entity.type
_entity.pdbx_description
1 polymer ?
#
loop_
_entity_poly.entity_id
_entity_poly.type
_entity_poly.pdbx_seq_one_letter_code
_entity_poly.pdbx_strand_id
1 'polypeptide(L)'
;GMKWDFCSKAKGDKKYVICNADEGDSGAFSDRYLLEDQPLKVIFGMVMCGFVIGSDEGVLYIRGEYPKSIEAINGSINELKKLGLLGENILGTDFSFDLGICIGQGAYICGEETALIASIEGRRAEVDVRPPFPVTEGLYKKPTVVNNVETLAAATGILINGSEKFSSIGNKKSAGTKLVCLDSFFNNPGVYE
;
A
#
# COMPACT_ATOMS: atom_id res chain seq x y z
N GLY A 1 -6.65 9.78 -3.28
CA GLY A 1 -6.83 11.04 -3.89
C GLY A 1 -5.66 12.02 -3.79
N MET A 2 -5.59 12.80 -2.72
CA MET A 2 -4.67 13.97 -2.64
C MET A 2 -3.18 13.62 -2.84
N LYS A 3 -2.65 12.60 -2.15
CA LYS A 3 -1.25 12.16 -2.34
C LYS A 3 -0.97 11.75 -3.79
N TRP A 4 -1.90 11.01 -4.43
CA TRP A 4 -1.74 10.59 -5.82
C TRP A 4 -1.73 11.77 -6.78
N ASP A 5 -2.64 12.75 -6.59
CA ASP A 5 -2.68 13.97 -7.40
C ASP A 5 -1.39 14.79 -7.27
N PHE A 6 -0.86 14.98 -6.07
CA PHE A 6 0.42 15.67 -5.89
C PHE A 6 1.59 14.93 -6.54
N CYS A 7 1.69 13.62 -6.33
CA CYS A 7 2.76 12.82 -6.91
C CYS A 7 2.68 12.74 -8.44
N SER A 8 1.46 12.66 -9.02
CA SER A 8 1.30 12.65 -10.48
C SER A 8 1.85 13.92 -11.14
N LYS A 9 1.70 15.06 -10.47
CA LYS A 9 2.18 16.39 -10.93
C LYS A 9 3.65 16.65 -10.60
N ALA A 10 4.25 15.87 -9.69
CA ALA A 10 5.65 16.02 -9.34
C ALA A 10 6.55 15.68 -10.52
N LYS A 11 7.60 16.51 -10.73
CA LYS A 11 8.60 16.30 -11.78
C LYS A 11 9.61 15.27 -11.32
N GLY A 12 9.96 14.33 -12.19
CA GLY A 12 10.95 13.29 -11.94
C GLY A 12 10.99 12.31 -13.12
N ASP A 13 12.13 11.69 -13.31
CA ASP A 13 12.38 10.63 -14.30
C ASP A 13 11.83 9.26 -13.83
N LYS A 14 11.65 9.08 -12.53
CA LYS A 14 11.14 7.88 -11.88
C LYS A 14 10.21 8.28 -10.75
N LYS A 15 9.20 7.43 -10.48
CA LYS A 15 8.31 7.54 -9.33
C LYS A 15 8.12 6.18 -8.69
N TYR A 16 7.73 6.14 -7.41
CA TYR A 16 7.55 4.90 -6.67
C TYR A 16 6.20 4.84 -5.97
N VAL A 17 5.66 3.62 -5.88
CA VAL A 17 4.51 3.29 -5.04
C VAL A 17 4.98 2.43 -3.88
N ILE A 18 4.69 2.84 -2.65
CA ILE A 18 4.97 2.03 -1.47
C ILE A 18 3.66 1.68 -0.75
N CYS A 19 3.45 0.40 -0.54
CA CYS A 19 2.46 -0.11 0.40
C CYS A 19 3.11 -0.22 1.78
N ASN A 20 2.63 0.55 2.74
CA ASN A 20 3.04 0.45 4.14
C ASN A 20 2.20 -0.63 4.82
N ALA A 21 2.80 -1.79 5.03
CA ALA A 21 2.24 -2.93 5.77
C ALA A 21 3.02 -3.20 7.06
N ASP A 22 3.64 -2.16 7.64
CA ASP A 22 4.25 -2.21 8.98
C ASP A 22 3.21 -1.86 10.05
N GLU A 23 2.27 -2.77 10.29
CA GLU A 23 1.20 -2.66 11.26
C GLU A 23 1.73 -2.91 12.67
N GLY A 24 2.37 -1.89 13.26
CA GLY A 24 3.10 -2.00 14.52
C GLY A 24 2.24 -1.87 15.78
N ASP A 25 1.00 -1.42 15.69
CA ASP A 25 0.08 -1.28 16.83
C ASP A 25 -0.39 -2.66 17.30
N SER A 26 -0.24 -2.96 18.60
CA SER A 26 -0.55 -4.28 19.17
C SER A 26 -2.01 -4.70 19.08
N GLY A 27 -2.94 -3.74 18.95
CA GLY A 27 -4.39 -3.98 18.78
C GLY A 27 -4.85 -4.01 17.33
N ALA A 28 -3.98 -3.71 16.37
CA ALA A 28 -4.29 -3.66 14.95
C ALA A 28 -3.85 -4.95 14.23
N PHE A 29 -4.77 -5.52 13.45
CA PHE A 29 -4.51 -6.69 12.60
C PHE A 29 -5.35 -6.70 11.32
N SER A 30 -5.93 -5.57 10.95
CA SER A 30 -6.71 -5.43 9.71
C SER A 30 -5.87 -5.51 8.45
N ASP A 31 -4.65 -4.94 8.47
CA ASP A 31 -3.71 -5.04 7.36
C ASP A 31 -3.29 -6.48 7.12
N ARG A 32 -2.99 -7.22 8.20
CA ARG A 32 -2.69 -8.65 8.12
C ARG A 32 -3.83 -9.44 7.49
N TYR A 33 -5.08 -9.19 7.91
CA TYR A 33 -6.27 -9.81 7.35
C TYR A 33 -6.38 -9.57 5.85
N LEU A 34 -6.22 -8.31 5.41
CA LEU A 34 -6.27 -7.96 3.99
C LEU A 34 -5.16 -8.63 3.17
N LEU A 35 -3.95 -8.73 3.73
CA LEU A 35 -2.81 -9.34 3.05
C LEU A 35 -2.93 -10.86 2.95
N GLU A 36 -3.54 -11.53 3.93
CA GLU A 36 -3.74 -12.99 3.94
C GLU A 36 -4.95 -13.42 3.10
N ASP A 37 -6.10 -12.73 3.24
CA ASP A 37 -7.37 -13.17 2.64
C ASP A 37 -7.73 -12.41 1.36
N GLN A 38 -7.19 -11.21 1.15
CA GLN A 38 -7.54 -10.32 0.03
C GLN A 38 -6.30 -9.73 -0.68
N PRO A 39 -5.19 -10.49 -0.86
CA PRO A 39 -3.93 -9.96 -1.37
C PRO A 39 -4.08 -9.27 -2.73
N LEU A 40 -4.94 -9.78 -3.60
CA LEU A 40 -5.18 -9.19 -4.92
C LEU A 40 -5.77 -7.79 -4.86
N LYS A 41 -6.65 -7.49 -3.88
CA LYS A 41 -7.18 -6.13 -3.72
C LYS A 41 -6.07 -5.12 -3.42
N VAL A 42 -5.12 -5.52 -2.58
CA VAL A 42 -3.98 -4.66 -2.22
C VAL A 42 -3.05 -4.46 -3.41
N ILE A 43 -2.69 -5.54 -4.10
CA ILE A 43 -1.79 -5.49 -5.27
C ILE A 43 -2.41 -4.65 -6.39
N PHE A 44 -3.69 -4.86 -6.73
CA PHE A 44 -4.36 -4.04 -7.74
C PHE A 44 -4.47 -2.57 -7.34
N GLY A 45 -4.65 -2.27 -6.05
CA GLY A 45 -4.58 -0.89 -5.55
C GLY A 45 -3.21 -0.25 -5.79
N MET A 46 -2.12 -1.01 -5.66
CA MET A 46 -0.76 -0.54 -5.98
C MET A 46 -0.58 -0.33 -7.48
N VAL A 47 -1.03 -1.28 -8.32
CA VAL A 47 -0.99 -1.17 -9.79
C VAL A 47 -1.76 0.07 -10.27
N MET A 48 -2.98 0.29 -9.73
CA MET A 48 -3.78 1.48 -10.02
C MET A 48 -3.08 2.77 -9.62
N CYS A 49 -2.45 2.80 -8.44
CA CYS A 49 -1.66 3.93 -7.99
C CYS A 49 -0.51 4.20 -8.96
N GLY A 50 0.24 3.15 -9.35
CA GLY A 50 1.32 3.24 -10.33
C GLY A 50 0.85 3.83 -11.65
N PHE A 51 -0.25 3.32 -12.19
CA PHE A 51 -0.86 3.84 -13.42
C PHE A 51 -1.20 5.33 -13.32
N VAL A 52 -1.86 5.74 -12.24
CA VAL A 52 -2.32 7.13 -12.04
C VAL A 52 -1.14 8.11 -11.88
N ILE A 53 -0.07 7.71 -11.18
CA ILE A 53 1.06 8.62 -10.93
C ILE A 53 2.16 8.52 -11.99
N GLY A 54 2.09 7.53 -12.90
CA GLY A 54 3.13 7.25 -13.89
C GLY A 54 4.36 6.57 -13.28
N SER A 55 4.14 5.59 -12.40
CA SER A 55 5.20 4.76 -11.80
C SER A 55 5.15 3.36 -12.40
N ASP A 56 6.31 2.79 -12.64
CA ASP A 56 6.51 1.43 -13.12
C ASP A 56 6.99 0.46 -12.01
N GLU A 57 7.12 0.95 -10.77
CA GLU A 57 7.68 0.18 -9.68
C GLU A 57 6.96 0.41 -8.34
N GLY A 58 6.68 -0.70 -7.66
CA GLY A 58 6.10 -0.72 -6.33
C GLY A 58 6.91 -1.53 -5.34
N VAL A 59 6.87 -1.13 -4.06
CA VAL A 59 7.44 -1.86 -2.94
C VAL A 59 6.38 -2.08 -1.88
N LEU A 60 6.13 -3.33 -1.54
CA LEU A 60 5.31 -3.68 -0.38
C LEU A 60 6.23 -3.88 0.81
N TYR A 61 6.23 -2.92 1.74
CA TYR A 61 7.00 -3.00 2.97
C TYR A 61 6.18 -3.67 4.06
N ILE A 62 6.61 -4.85 4.50
CA ILE A 62 5.87 -5.68 5.45
C ILE A 62 6.77 -6.09 6.62
N ARG A 63 6.20 -6.11 7.81
CA ARG A 63 6.90 -6.60 8.99
C ARG A 63 7.15 -8.12 8.90
N GLY A 64 8.34 -8.55 9.37
CA GLY A 64 8.78 -9.95 9.32
C GLY A 64 7.93 -10.90 10.16
N GLU A 65 7.15 -10.38 11.12
CA GLU A 65 6.26 -11.16 12.00
C GLU A 65 4.98 -11.66 11.29
N TYR A 66 4.77 -11.30 10.01
CA TYR A 66 3.62 -11.73 9.20
C TYR A 66 4.00 -12.75 8.12
N PRO A 67 4.54 -13.94 8.45
CA PRO A 67 5.05 -14.90 7.46
C PRO A 67 3.97 -15.39 6.50
N LYS A 68 2.74 -15.59 6.97
CA LYS A 68 1.60 -16.01 6.11
C LYS A 68 1.22 -14.93 5.10
N SER A 69 1.20 -13.66 5.52
CA SER A 69 0.95 -12.53 4.61
C SER A 69 2.04 -12.43 3.54
N ILE A 70 3.32 -12.62 3.93
CA ILE A 70 4.46 -12.64 3.00
C ILE A 70 4.29 -13.76 1.97
N GLU A 71 3.91 -14.96 2.40
CA GLU A 71 3.66 -16.11 1.51
C GLU A 71 2.51 -15.83 0.55
N ALA A 72 1.36 -15.33 1.05
CA ALA A 72 0.18 -15.03 0.26
C ALA A 72 0.46 -13.97 -0.82
N ILE A 73 1.16 -12.89 -0.45
CA ILE A 73 1.54 -11.82 -1.39
C ILE A 73 2.54 -12.32 -2.44
N ASN A 74 3.58 -13.07 -2.03
CA ASN A 74 4.54 -13.64 -2.98
C ASN A 74 3.86 -14.60 -3.96
N GLY A 75 2.96 -15.45 -3.49
CA GLY A 75 2.16 -16.33 -4.33
C GLY A 75 1.34 -15.56 -5.36
N SER A 76 0.64 -14.52 -4.91
CA SER A 76 -0.18 -13.65 -5.77
C SER A 76 0.66 -12.88 -6.79
N ILE A 77 1.81 -12.31 -6.41
CA ILE A 77 2.73 -11.63 -7.33
C ILE A 77 3.18 -12.59 -8.44
N ASN A 78 3.61 -13.80 -8.07
CA ASN A 78 4.08 -14.81 -9.03
C ASN A 78 2.98 -15.24 -10.00
N GLU A 79 1.75 -15.38 -9.51
CA GLU A 79 0.59 -15.73 -10.35
C GLU A 79 0.25 -14.59 -11.32
N LEU A 80 0.18 -13.35 -10.84
CA LEU A 80 -0.10 -12.18 -11.67
C LEU A 80 0.97 -11.96 -12.75
N LYS A 81 2.25 -12.20 -12.44
CA LYS A 81 3.34 -12.16 -13.43
C LYS A 81 3.14 -13.22 -14.53
N LYS A 82 2.78 -14.46 -14.17
CA LYS A 82 2.49 -15.53 -15.14
C LYS A 82 1.29 -15.20 -16.05
N LEU A 83 0.32 -14.46 -15.52
CA LEU A 83 -0.88 -14.05 -16.26
C LEU A 83 -0.67 -12.75 -17.09
N GLY A 84 0.51 -12.11 -17.03
CA GLY A 84 0.77 -10.83 -17.69
C GLY A 84 -0.04 -9.65 -17.10
N LEU A 85 -0.42 -9.77 -15.84
CA LEU A 85 -1.15 -8.73 -15.08
C LEU A 85 -0.23 -7.94 -14.15
N LEU A 86 1.05 -8.30 -14.11
CA LEU A 86 2.12 -7.61 -13.39
C LEU A 86 3.44 -7.82 -14.17
N GLY A 87 4.31 -6.81 -14.18
CA GLY A 87 5.56 -6.80 -14.95
C GLY A 87 5.49 -5.89 -16.16
N GLU A 88 6.07 -6.32 -17.29
CA GLU A 88 6.14 -5.53 -18.51
C GLU A 88 4.86 -5.64 -19.35
N ASN A 89 4.47 -4.53 -19.99
CA ASN A 89 3.39 -4.46 -20.99
C ASN A 89 2.09 -5.11 -20.51
N ILE A 90 1.61 -4.73 -19.34
CA ILE A 90 0.41 -5.31 -18.70
C ILE A 90 -0.77 -5.29 -19.69
N LEU A 91 -1.41 -6.45 -19.88
CA LEU A 91 -2.51 -6.65 -20.84
C LEU A 91 -2.18 -6.23 -22.28
N GLY A 92 -0.89 -6.24 -22.66
CA GLY A 92 -0.44 -5.83 -23.99
C GLY A 92 -0.48 -4.31 -24.24
N THR A 93 -0.53 -3.52 -23.18
CA THR A 93 -0.45 -2.04 -23.22
C THR A 93 0.99 -1.55 -23.04
N ASP A 94 1.23 -0.25 -23.19
CA ASP A 94 2.53 0.38 -22.89
C ASP A 94 2.78 0.55 -21.39
N PHE A 95 1.84 0.16 -20.54
CA PHE A 95 1.98 0.25 -19.09
C PHE A 95 2.70 -0.97 -18.52
N SER A 96 3.73 -0.71 -17.75
CA SER A 96 4.48 -1.72 -17.01
C SER A 96 4.48 -1.35 -15.52
N PHE A 97 4.36 -2.35 -14.66
CA PHE A 97 4.46 -2.16 -13.22
C PHE A 97 4.96 -3.44 -12.57
N ASP A 98 6.12 -3.37 -11.93
CA ASP A 98 6.64 -4.48 -11.13
C ASP A 98 6.51 -4.22 -9.63
N LEU A 99 6.39 -5.28 -8.85
CA LEU A 99 6.19 -5.22 -7.42
C LEU A 99 7.18 -6.12 -6.70
N GLY A 100 7.98 -5.50 -5.81
CA GLY A 100 8.86 -6.18 -4.88
C GLY A 100 8.33 -6.17 -3.45
N ILE A 101 8.82 -7.10 -2.62
CA ILE A 101 8.56 -7.14 -1.17
C ILE A 101 9.83 -6.74 -0.44
N CYS A 102 9.72 -5.81 0.51
CA CYS A 102 10.74 -5.47 1.47
C CYS A 102 10.28 -5.91 2.87
N ILE A 103 11.06 -6.77 3.51
CA ILE A 103 10.73 -7.30 4.84
C ILE A 103 11.40 -6.43 5.90
N GLY A 104 10.57 -5.77 6.72
CA GLY A 104 11.02 -4.98 7.86
C GLY A 104 11.51 -5.84 9.02
N GLN A 105 12.39 -5.25 9.84
CA GLN A 105 13.04 -5.92 10.96
C GLN A 105 12.28 -5.73 12.30
N GLY A 106 10.99 -5.36 12.27
CA GLY A 106 10.14 -5.27 13.46
C GLY A 106 10.30 -3.98 14.29
N ALA A 107 10.88 -2.93 13.72
CA ALA A 107 10.97 -1.64 14.41
C ALA A 107 9.69 -0.85 14.20
N TYR A 108 8.96 -0.52 15.30
CA TYR A 108 7.70 0.26 15.26
C TYR A 108 7.81 1.57 14.48
N ILE A 109 8.96 2.24 14.56
CA ILE A 109 9.20 3.50 13.85
C ILE A 109 9.07 3.38 12.33
N CYS A 110 9.25 2.18 11.77
CA CYS A 110 9.10 1.93 10.34
C CYS A 110 7.66 2.03 9.84
N GLY A 111 6.67 2.16 10.73
CA GLY A 111 5.30 2.55 10.37
C GLY A 111 5.18 4.02 9.95
N GLU A 112 6.14 4.87 10.32
CA GLU A 112 6.22 6.26 9.82
C GLU A 112 6.85 6.29 8.43
N GLU A 113 6.26 7.07 7.49
CA GLU A 113 6.58 6.99 6.06
C GLU A 113 8.04 7.34 5.71
N THR A 114 8.69 8.26 6.42
CA THR A 114 10.09 8.64 6.15
C THR A 114 11.07 7.63 6.73
N ALA A 115 10.80 7.10 7.90
CA ALA A 115 11.59 6.03 8.52
C ALA A 115 11.47 4.72 7.72
N LEU A 116 10.31 4.42 7.17
CA LEU A 116 10.07 3.30 6.26
C LEU A 116 10.92 3.44 4.98
N ILE A 117 10.93 4.62 4.36
CA ILE A 117 11.75 4.91 3.19
C ILE A 117 13.23 4.71 3.52
N ALA A 118 13.72 5.25 4.64
CA ALA A 118 15.10 5.07 5.08
C ALA A 118 15.45 3.57 5.25
N SER A 119 14.52 2.77 5.78
CA SER A 119 14.68 1.32 5.93
C SER A 119 14.79 0.61 4.58
N ILE A 120 13.94 0.95 3.60
CA ILE A 120 14.02 0.39 2.23
C ILE A 120 15.38 0.72 1.59
N GLU A 121 15.89 1.92 1.81
CA GLU A 121 17.21 2.37 1.31
C GLU A 121 18.40 1.72 2.05
N GLY A 122 18.15 0.85 3.03
CA GLY A 122 19.19 0.22 3.85
C GLY A 122 19.87 1.15 4.85
N ARG A 123 19.26 2.31 5.11
CA ARG A 123 19.69 3.26 6.14
C ARG A 123 19.03 2.92 7.47
N ARG A 124 19.55 3.49 8.55
CA ARG A 124 18.87 3.45 9.85
C ARG A 124 17.50 4.11 9.74
N ALA A 125 16.46 3.42 10.25
CA ALA A 125 15.10 3.93 10.25
C ALA A 125 14.96 5.10 11.24
N GLU A 126 15.03 6.29 10.72
CA GLU A 126 14.88 7.54 11.47
C GLU A 126 13.87 8.43 10.75
N VAL A 127 13.13 9.23 11.52
CA VAL A 127 12.14 10.16 10.97
C VAL A 127 12.85 11.38 10.39
N ASP A 128 12.60 11.67 9.13
CA ASP A 128 13.10 12.89 8.48
C ASP A 128 12.15 14.07 8.64
N VAL A 129 12.73 15.28 8.70
CA VAL A 129 11.96 16.53 8.79
C VAL A 129 11.25 16.79 7.46
N ARG A 130 10.01 17.22 7.52
CA ARG A 130 9.21 17.64 6.36
C ARG A 130 8.94 19.15 6.38
N PRO A 131 8.96 19.90 5.24
CA PRO A 131 9.26 19.44 3.88
C PRO A 131 10.74 19.14 3.64
N PRO A 132 11.09 18.34 2.57
CA PRO A 132 10.21 17.89 1.50
C PRO A 132 9.30 16.73 1.93
N PHE A 133 8.13 16.61 1.29
CA PHE A 133 7.22 15.48 1.48
C PHE A 133 7.56 14.33 0.53
N PRO A 134 7.33 13.06 0.89
CA PRO A 134 7.64 11.92 0.04
C PRO A 134 7.04 12.00 -1.37
N VAL A 135 5.89 12.64 -1.54
CA VAL A 135 5.26 12.85 -2.86
C VAL A 135 6.08 13.72 -3.80
N THR A 136 7.07 14.47 -3.28
CA THR A 136 8.01 15.27 -4.06
C THR A 136 9.43 14.70 -4.00
N GLU A 137 9.86 14.21 -2.83
CA GLU A 137 11.20 13.67 -2.59
C GLU A 137 11.12 12.55 -1.54
N GLY A 138 10.89 11.31 -2.00
CA GLY A 138 10.78 10.11 -1.18
C GLY A 138 11.89 9.10 -1.47
N LEU A 139 11.53 7.87 -1.85
CA LEU A 139 12.47 6.77 -2.09
C LEU A 139 13.51 7.15 -3.15
N TYR A 140 14.80 7.03 -2.78
CA TYR A 140 15.95 7.46 -3.60
C TYR A 140 15.81 8.90 -4.10
N LYS A 141 15.23 9.78 -3.30
CA LYS A 141 14.95 11.19 -3.61
C LYS A 141 14.05 11.39 -4.84
N LYS A 142 13.21 10.40 -5.15
CA LYS A 142 12.21 10.46 -6.23
C LYS A 142 10.81 10.62 -5.67
N PRO A 143 9.87 11.21 -6.43
CA PRO A 143 8.47 11.30 -6.01
C PRO A 143 7.91 9.93 -5.65
N THR A 144 7.34 9.80 -4.46
CA THR A 144 6.90 8.52 -3.90
C THR A 144 5.54 8.66 -3.23
N VAL A 145 4.62 7.77 -3.57
CA VAL A 145 3.36 7.61 -2.81
C VAL A 145 3.53 6.50 -1.78
N VAL A 146 3.35 6.84 -0.52
CA VAL A 146 3.23 5.85 0.57
C VAL A 146 1.79 5.79 1.02
N ASN A 147 1.16 4.62 0.89
CA ASN A 147 -0.20 4.35 1.37
C ASN A 147 -0.26 3.10 2.25
N ASN A 148 -1.16 3.12 3.22
CA ASN A 148 -1.49 1.94 4.03
C ASN A 148 -2.22 0.89 3.19
N VAL A 149 -2.20 -0.36 3.64
CA VAL A 149 -2.84 -1.53 3.03
C VAL A 149 -4.34 -1.32 2.80
N GLU A 150 -5.08 -0.89 3.85
CA GLU A 150 -6.52 -0.64 3.75
C GLU A 150 -6.85 0.41 2.69
N THR A 151 -6.05 1.48 2.60
CA THR A 151 -6.26 2.54 1.59
C THR A 151 -6.15 2.00 0.16
N LEU A 152 -5.19 1.12 -0.11
CA LEU A 152 -4.99 0.51 -1.43
C LEU A 152 -6.10 -0.50 -1.75
N ALA A 153 -6.47 -1.33 -0.79
CA ALA A 153 -7.58 -2.28 -0.93
C ALA A 153 -8.91 -1.55 -1.17
N ALA A 154 -9.18 -0.46 -0.42
CA ALA A 154 -10.36 0.38 -0.61
C ALA A 154 -10.40 1.04 -2.00
N ALA A 155 -9.26 1.50 -2.53
CA ALA A 155 -9.18 2.07 -3.88
C ALA A 155 -9.64 1.07 -4.94
N THR A 156 -9.23 -0.20 -4.84
CA THR A 156 -9.70 -1.28 -5.72
C THR A 156 -11.20 -1.51 -5.57
N GLY A 157 -11.72 -1.53 -4.35
CA GLY A 157 -13.16 -1.64 -4.08
C GLY A 157 -13.96 -0.49 -4.68
N ILE A 158 -13.45 0.74 -4.61
CA ILE A 158 -14.07 1.94 -5.19
C ILE A 158 -14.11 1.84 -6.72
N LEU A 159 -13.05 1.36 -7.37
CA LEU A 159 -13.03 1.17 -8.82
C LEU A 159 -14.10 0.17 -9.27
N ILE A 160 -14.25 -0.94 -8.55
CA ILE A 160 -15.19 -2.00 -8.89
C ILE A 160 -16.65 -1.56 -8.65
N ASN A 161 -16.92 -0.91 -7.52
CA ASN A 161 -18.29 -0.63 -7.06
C ASN A 161 -18.79 0.80 -7.38
N GLY A 162 -17.89 1.69 -7.81
CA GLY A 162 -18.17 3.09 -8.08
C GLY A 162 -17.95 4.02 -6.88
N SER A 163 -17.43 5.21 -7.17
CA SER A 163 -17.11 6.23 -6.15
C SER A 163 -18.34 6.78 -5.44
N GLU A 164 -19.48 6.90 -6.14
CA GLU A 164 -20.73 7.40 -5.57
C GLU A 164 -21.25 6.47 -4.47
N LYS A 165 -21.24 5.15 -4.74
CA LYS A 165 -21.65 4.14 -3.74
C LYS A 165 -20.78 4.22 -2.49
N PHE A 166 -19.48 4.31 -2.65
CA PHE A 166 -18.55 4.40 -1.52
C PHE A 166 -18.74 5.71 -0.73
N SER A 167 -18.86 6.84 -1.40
CA SER A 167 -19.02 8.16 -0.77
C SER A 167 -20.38 8.37 -0.11
N SER A 168 -21.41 7.59 -0.47
CA SER A 168 -22.72 7.62 0.16
C SER A 168 -22.76 6.96 1.54
N ILE A 169 -21.74 6.15 1.87
CA ILE A 169 -21.60 5.51 3.18
C ILE A 169 -20.93 6.49 4.15
N GLY A 170 -21.36 6.53 5.39
CA GLY A 170 -20.79 7.41 6.41
C GLY A 170 -21.39 8.82 6.41
N ASN A 171 -20.56 9.84 6.58
CA ASN A 171 -21.00 11.24 6.63
C ASN A 171 -20.05 12.16 5.85
N LYS A 172 -20.42 13.45 5.71
CA LYS A 172 -19.63 14.44 4.91
C LYS A 172 -18.16 14.60 5.34
N LYS A 173 -17.82 14.32 6.60
CA LYS A 173 -16.45 14.44 7.13
C LYS A 173 -15.69 13.12 7.08
N SER A 174 -16.40 11.98 7.05
CA SER A 174 -15.81 10.64 7.01
C SER A 174 -16.70 9.76 6.14
N ALA A 175 -16.46 9.82 4.84
CA ALA A 175 -17.15 9.01 3.84
C ALA A 175 -16.44 7.67 3.65
N GLY A 176 -17.22 6.66 3.25
CA GLY A 176 -16.76 5.30 3.02
C GLY A 176 -16.75 4.44 4.29
N THR A 177 -16.22 3.24 4.12
CA THR A 177 -16.09 2.24 5.18
C THR A 177 -14.73 2.29 5.85
N LYS A 178 -14.59 1.65 7.00
CA LYS A 178 -13.36 1.43 7.75
C LYS A 178 -13.34 0.02 8.31
N LEU A 179 -12.14 -0.57 8.37
CA LEU A 179 -11.95 -1.82 9.07
C LEU A 179 -11.72 -1.57 10.56
N VAL A 180 -12.37 -2.39 11.38
CA VAL A 180 -12.26 -2.36 12.85
C VAL A 180 -11.84 -3.73 13.33
N CYS A 181 -10.77 -3.76 14.14
CA CYS A 181 -10.29 -4.96 14.79
C CYS A 181 -10.95 -5.12 16.16
N LEU A 182 -11.63 -6.24 16.38
CA LEU A 182 -12.20 -6.63 17.68
C LEU A 182 -11.40 -7.79 18.23
N ASP A 183 -10.84 -7.63 19.42
CA ASP A 183 -10.01 -8.64 20.08
C ASP A 183 -10.83 -9.69 20.86
N SER A 184 -10.15 -10.54 21.60
CA SER A 184 -10.74 -11.64 22.37
C SER A 184 -11.66 -11.20 23.53
N PHE A 185 -11.71 -9.92 23.90
CA PHE A 185 -12.66 -9.40 24.89
C PHE A 185 -14.06 -9.19 24.36
N PHE A 186 -14.22 -9.22 23.03
CA PHE A 186 -15.54 -9.15 22.39
C PHE A 186 -16.15 -10.54 22.22
N ASN A 187 -17.48 -10.64 22.23
CA ASN A 187 -18.20 -11.91 22.03
C ASN A 187 -17.89 -12.55 20.66
N ASN A 188 -17.66 -11.73 19.66
CA ASN A 188 -17.30 -12.15 18.32
C ASN A 188 -16.03 -11.38 17.89
N PRO A 189 -14.84 -11.89 18.22
CA PRO A 189 -13.59 -11.26 17.77
C PRO A 189 -13.38 -11.41 16.27
N GLY A 190 -12.67 -10.46 15.64
CA GLY A 190 -12.40 -10.50 14.20
C GLY A 190 -12.18 -9.12 13.59
N VAL A 191 -12.16 -9.07 12.28
CA VAL A 191 -12.10 -7.83 11.49
C VAL A 191 -13.45 -7.58 10.85
N TYR A 192 -13.97 -6.40 11.04
CA TYR A 192 -15.29 -5.97 10.56
C TYR A 192 -15.18 -4.69 9.72
N GLU A 193 -16.03 -4.59 8.69
CA GLU A 193 -16.18 -3.41 7.84
C GLU A 193 -17.44 -2.63 8.20
#